data_b1f8b03b6ea9fdc52a69a06257738402
#
_entry.id   b1f8b03b6ea9fdc52a69a06257738402
#
_cell.length_a   1.000
_cell.length_b   1.000
_cell.length_c   1.000
_cell.angle_alpha   90.00
_cell.angle_beta   90.00
_cell.angle_gamma   90.00
#
_symmetry.space_group_name_H-M   'P 1'
#
loop_
_entity.id
_entity.type
_entity.pdbx_description
1 polymer ?
#
loop_
_entity_poly.entity_id
_entity_poly.type
_entity_poly.pdbx_seq_one_letter_code
_entity_poly.pdbx_strand_id
1 'polypeptide(L)'
;MRYVAQGRSCTKRKVQIMKAAIYCRLSKEDEDKIGESESIQNQKSMLIQYAMEKGFELYQIYSDEDYSGIDRNRPAFNSMLQAASEHQFDVVLAKTQSRFTRDMELVEKYLHGKFMEWGIRFIAVVDHVDTNDTANKKSRQINGLINEWYLEDLSTNVRSVLDHKRKEGLFIGSFARYGYCKDPNAKGKLIIDPEAAEVVRRIFSMALNGIGTHKIARILNDEKIPSPTAYKQLHGIHYRIAWKNTNAALWSSPTVYQILHDQLYIGNMVQGKHKKVSYKSEKTIWIPKSQWIVVENMHEAIIERETFETVQRMMQGRTRSAVGGRIHPLARKVVCSCCGCIMEQTGRPPRADGTRIRYVRCRMHQRAPEVCGNKTCTNLTDLQNVVLQRCLLYTSPSPRDSTSSRM
;
A
#
# COMPACT_ATOMS: atom_id res chain seq x y z
N MET A 1 88.01 4.93 -19.86
CA MET A 1 86.74 5.07 -19.07
C MET A 1 85.57 4.82 -20.02
N ARG A 2 84.85 3.68 -19.82
CA ARG A 2 83.70 3.36 -20.67
C ARG A 2 82.48 3.66 -19.79
N TYR A 3 81.67 4.59 -20.27
CA TYR A 3 80.34 4.85 -19.68
C TYR A 3 79.35 3.86 -20.23
N VAL A 4 78.76 3.04 -19.28
CA VAL A 4 77.67 2.12 -19.56
C VAL A 4 76.40 2.91 -19.37
N ALA A 5 75.58 3.16 -20.42
CA ALA A 5 74.25 3.73 -20.31
C ALA A 5 73.27 2.67 -19.81
N GLN A 6 72.76 2.84 -18.61
CA GLN A 6 71.65 2.04 -18.10
C GLN A 6 70.38 2.45 -18.79
N GLY A 7 69.83 1.52 -19.61
CA GLY A 7 68.49 1.66 -20.23
C GLY A 7 67.37 1.65 -19.17
N ARG A 8 66.62 2.76 -19.04
CA ARG A 8 65.39 2.81 -18.25
C ARG A 8 64.34 2.01 -19.02
N SER A 9 63.94 0.88 -18.45
CA SER A 9 62.78 0.09 -18.87
C SER A 9 61.51 0.96 -18.78
N CYS A 10 60.98 1.35 -19.92
CA CYS A 10 59.69 2.02 -20.05
C CYS A 10 58.59 0.95 -19.88
N THR A 11 58.16 0.72 -18.64
CA THR A 11 57.01 -0.11 -18.38
C THR A 11 55.76 0.57 -18.95
N LYS A 12 55.28 0.08 -20.09
CA LYS A 12 53.97 0.43 -20.65
C LYS A 12 52.90 0.13 -19.59
N ARG A 13 52.40 1.16 -18.91
CA ARG A 13 51.18 1.03 -18.11
C ARG A 13 50.09 0.53 -19.06
N LYS A 14 49.60 -0.70 -18.86
CA LYS A 14 48.37 -1.17 -19.48
C LYS A 14 47.28 -0.18 -19.09
N VAL A 15 46.72 0.55 -20.00
CA VAL A 15 45.53 1.37 -19.81
C VAL A 15 44.41 0.35 -19.53
N GLN A 16 44.06 0.21 -18.27
CA GLN A 16 42.95 -0.64 -17.87
C GLN A 16 41.67 0.09 -18.28
N ILE A 17 40.98 -0.43 -19.29
CA ILE A 17 39.72 0.12 -19.74
C ILE A 17 38.70 -0.14 -18.62
N MET A 18 38.13 0.94 -18.06
CA MET A 18 37.11 0.83 -16.99
C MET A 18 35.77 0.46 -17.60
N LYS A 19 35.09 -0.51 -16.99
CA LYS A 19 33.74 -0.91 -17.36
C LYS A 19 32.70 -0.03 -16.66
N ALA A 20 31.72 0.48 -17.42
CA ALA A 20 30.68 1.35 -16.92
C ALA A 20 29.29 0.69 -16.98
N ALA A 21 28.57 0.72 -15.87
CA ALA A 21 27.16 0.43 -15.81
C ALA A 21 26.36 1.74 -15.90
N ILE A 22 25.31 1.77 -16.70
CA ILE A 22 24.41 2.92 -16.83
C ILE A 22 23.14 2.66 -16.04
N TYR A 23 22.72 3.62 -15.23
CA TYR A 23 21.44 3.57 -14.53
C TYR A 23 20.50 4.70 -14.98
N CYS A 24 19.32 4.32 -15.47
CA CYS A 24 18.27 5.23 -15.91
C CYS A 24 16.99 5.01 -15.09
N ARG A 25 16.24 6.10 -14.82
CA ARG A 25 14.95 6.02 -14.14
C ARG A 25 14.00 7.10 -14.64
N LEU A 26 12.74 6.71 -14.93
CA LEU A 26 11.66 7.67 -15.13
C LEU A 26 11.23 8.30 -13.81
N SER A 27 10.72 9.52 -13.90
CA SER A 27 10.02 10.19 -12.79
C SER A 27 8.53 10.12 -13.06
N LYS A 28 7.72 9.83 -12.04
CA LYS A 28 6.25 9.89 -12.16
C LYS A 28 5.72 11.28 -12.55
N GLU A 29 6.54 12.31 -12.39
CA GLU A 29 6.23 13.68 -12.83
C GLU A 29 6.34 13.87 -14.34
N ASP A 30 7.02 12.95 -15.04
CA ASP A 30 7.19 12.96 -16.50
C ASP A 30 6.09 12.12 -17.20
N GLU A 31 5.24 11.38 -16.46
CA GLU A 31 4.18 10.50 -17.00
C GLU A 31 3.04 11.26 -17.70
N ASP A 32 2.80 12.52 -17.36
CA ASP A 32 1.72 13.34 -17.96
C ASP A 32 2.10 13.97 -19.31
N LYS A 33 3.33 13.77 -19.80
CA LYS A 33 3.79 14.30 -21.09
C LYS A 33 3.87 13.19 -22.13
N ILE A 34 3.09 13.30 -23.18
CA ILE A 34 3.13 12.46 -24.38
C ILE A 34 4.59 12.40 -24.88
N GLY A 35 5.28 11.28 -24.66
CA GLY A 35 6.71 11.12 -25.04
C GLY A 35 7.58 10.39 -24.01
N GLU A 36 7.00 9.56 -23.14
CA GLU A 36 7.71 8.90 -22.01
C GLU A 36 8.84 7.95 -22.44
N SER A 37 8.66 7.22 -23.53
CA SER A 37 9.73 6.38 -24.10
C SER A 37 10.92 7.21 -24.56
N GLU A 38 10.73 8.48 -24.99
CA GLU A 38 11.78 9.39 -25.37
C GLU A 38 12.66 9.83 -24.19
N SER A 39 12.09 10.02 -22.99
CA SER A 39 12.85 10.49 -21.82
C SER A 39 13.89 9.47 -21.34
N ILE A 40 13.56 8.17 -21.31
CA ILE A 40 14.54 7.11 -20.96
C ILE A 40 15.53 6.91 -22.09
N GLN A 41 15.08 6.91 -23.35
CA GLN A 41 15.96 6.77 -24.50
C GLN A 41 16.96 7.94 -24.58
N ASN A 42 16.51 9.17 -24.32
CA ASN A 42 17.37 10.34 -24.25
C ASN A 42 18.40 10.23 -23.12
N GLN A 43 18.01 9.71 -21.94
CA GLN A 43 18.96 9.45 -20.86
C GLN A 43 19.99 8.39 -21.27
N LYS A 44 19.55 7.28 -21.86
CA LYS A 44 20.43 6.21 -22.34
C LYS A 44 21.42 6.74 -23.39
N SER A 45 20.94 7.44 -24.42
CA SER A 45 21.77 7.97 -25.50
C SER A 45 22.84 8.93 -24.97
N MET A 46 22.45 9.86 -24.08
CA MET A 46 23.37 10.81 -23.46
C MET A 46 24.46 10.12 -22.64
N LEU A 47 24.10 9.10 -21.85
CA LEU A 47 25.03 8.39 -20.98
C LEU A 47 25.95 7.45 -21.76
N ILE A 48 25.45 6.84 -22.84
CA ILE A 48 26.27 6.05 -23.78
C ILE A 48 27.29 6.94 -24.46
N GLN A 49 26.87 8.11 -24.99
CA GLN A 49 27.77 9.07 -25.59
C GLN A 49 28.85 9.50 -24.59
N TYR A 50 28.48 9.85 -23.37
CA TYR A 50 29.45 10.22 -22.33
C TYR A 50 30.44 9.08 -22.01
N ALA A 51 29.96 7.82 -21.94
CA ALA A 51 30.81 6.67 -21.72
C ALA A 51 31.86 6.51 -22.86
N MET A 52 31.42 6.68 -24.10
CA MET A 52 32.31 6.63 -25.28
C MET A 52 33.34 7.76 -25.25
N GLU A 53 32.93 9.00 -24.98
CA GLU A 53 33.83 10.17 -24.90
C GLU A 53 34.90 10.00 -23.80
N LYS A 54 34.55 9.34 -22.70
CA LYS A 54 35.48 9.05 -21.59
C LYS A 54 36.28 7.76 -21.78
N GLY A 55 36.01 6.98 -22.82
CA GLY A 55 36.72 5.73 -23.12
C GLY A 55 36.32 4.59 -22.13
N PHE A 56 35.12 4.61 -21.59
CA PHE A 56 34.60 3.53 -20.79
C PHE A 56 34.01 2.42 -21.66
N GLU A 57 34.25 1.18 -21.30
CA GLU A 57 33.56 0.02 -21.89
C GLU A 57 32.18 -0.14 -21.27
N LEU A 58 31.12 -0.19 -22.07
CA LEU A 58 29.76 -0.37 -21.56
C LEU A 58 29.54 -1.81 -21.08
N TYR A 59 29.31 -1.99 -19.78
CA TYR A 59 28.96 -3.28 -19.20
C TYR A 59 27.49 -3.62 -19.40
N GLN A 60 26.58 -2.81 -18.84
CA GLN A 60 25.13 -3.04 -18.91
C GLN A 60 24.35 -1.75 -18.62
N ILE A 61 23.11 -1.69 -19.15
CA ILE A 61 22.17 -0.61 -18.89
C ILE A 61 21.05 -1.15 -17.99
N TYR A 62 20.85 -0.51 -16.86
CA TYR A 62 19.79 -0.80 -15.88
C TYR A 62 18.74 0.30 -15.95
N SER A 63 17.46 -0.05 -16.11
CA SER A 63 16.37 0.93 -16.15
C SER A 63 15.17 0.50 -15.34
N ASP A 64 14.68 1.41 -14.50
CA ASP A 64 13.44 1.27 -13.72
C ASP A 64 12.42 2.29 -14.24
N GLU A 65 11.30 1.82 -14.81
CA GLU A 65 10.34 2.68 -15.52
C GLU A 65 9.26 3.23 -14.59
N ASP A 66 8.72 2.46 -13.65
CA ASP A 66 7.58 2.85 -12.81
C ASP A 66 7.93 3.14 -11.34
N TYR A 67 9.18 3.45 -11.04
CA TYR A 67 9.67 3.57 -9.67
C TYR A 67 10.08 4.98 -9.28
N SER A 68 9.66 5.43 -8.08
CA SER A 68 10.12 6.68 -7.49
C SER A 68 11.58 6.59 -7.00
N GLY A 69 12.28 7.72 -6.96
CA GLY A 69 13.65 7.80 -6.39
C GLY A 69 13.74 7.49 -4.89
N ILE A 70 12.60 7.44 -4.19
CA ILE A 70 12.49 7.07 -2.77
C ILE A 70 12.19 5.57 -2.61
N ASP A 71 11.69 4.92 -3.67
CA ASP A 71 11.36 3.50 -3.63
C ASP A 71 12.61 2.65 -3.40
N ARG A 72 12.56 1.77 -2.42
CA ARG A 72 13.65 0.84 -2.11
C ARG A 72 13.53 -0.48 -2.88
N ASN A 73 12.36 -0.78 -3.42
CA ASN A 73 12.10 -2.02 -4.15
C ASN A 73 12.14 -1.78 -5.67
N ARG A 74 13.30 -1.35 -6.17
CA ARG A 74 13.61 -1.12 -7.60
C ARG A 74 14.40 -2.30 -8.15
N PRO A 75 13.82 -3.17 -8.99
CA PRO A 75 14.48 -4.39 -9.44
C PRO A 75 15.81 -4.14 -10.18
N ALA A 76 15.82 -3.21 -11.13
CA ALA A 76 17.03 -2.92 -11.90
C ALA A 76 18.11 -2.25 -11.02
N PHE A 77 17.71 -1.35 -10.12
CA PHE A 77 18.62 -0.75 -9.15
C PHE A 77 19.26 -1.80 -8.23
N ASN A 78 18.47 -2.72 -7.69
CA ASN A 78 18.96 -3.78 -6.80
C ASN A 78 19.89 -4.75 -7.55
N SER A 79 19.57 -5.11 -8.82
CA SER A 79 20.43 -5.93 -9.66
C SER A 79 21.77 -5.23 -9.97
N MET A 80 21.74 -3.91 -10.24
CA MET A 80 22.96 -3.12 -10.42
C MET A 80 23.81 -3.11 -9.14
N LEU A 81 23.21 -2.93 -7.97
CA LEU A 81 23.94 -2.94 -6.69
C LEU A 81 24.55 -4.31 -6.39
N GLN A 82 23.85 -5.40 -6.74
CA GLN A 82 24.40 -6.74 -6.63
C GLN A 82 25.62 -6.91 -7.53
N ALA A 83 25.51 -6.57 -8.82
CA ALA A 83 26.62 -6.64 -9.77
C ALA A 83 27.82 -5.74 -9.34
N ALA A 84 27.53 -4.57 -8.74
CA ALA A 84 28.57 -3.70 -8.14
C ALA A 84 29.30 -4.40 -6.99
N SER A 85 28.57 -5.08 -6.09
CA SER A 85 29.17 -5.82 -4.97
C SER A 85 30.01 -7.02 -5.43
N GLU A 86 29.73 -7.56 -6.62
CA GLU A 86 30.46 -8.62 -7.29
C GLU A 86 31.62 -8.11 -8.18
N HIS A 87 31.90 -6.80 -8.17
CA HIS A 87 32.94 -6.13 -8.97
C HIS A 87 32.84 -6.40 -10.48
N GLN A 88 31.60 -6.47 -11.03
CA GLN A 88 31.40 -6.73 -12.45
C GLN A 88 31.73 -5.51 -13.34
N PHE A 89 31.78 -4.31 -12.77
CA PHE A 89 32.11 -3.05 -13.41
C PHE A 89 32.81 -2.09 -12.43
N ASP A 90 33.41 -1.03 -12.95
CA ASP A 90 34.21 -0.06 -12.19
C ASP A 90 33.49 1.28 -11.97
N VAL A 91 32.54 1.62 -12.86
CA VAL A 91 31.88 2.93 -12.88
C VAL A 91 30.37 2.78 -12.98
N VAL A 92 29.62 3.59 -12.22
CA VAL A 92 28.18 3.79 -12.40
C VAL A 92 27.93 5.18 -12.97
N LEU A 93 27.22 5.25 -14.10
CA LEU A 93 26.80 6.48 -14.74
C LEU A 93 25.31 6.73 -14.53
N ALA A 94 24.95 7.93 -14.11
CA ALA A 94 23.58 8.40 -14.04
C ALA A 94 23.47 9.82 -14.61
N LYS A 95 22.27 10.21 -15.10
CA LYS A 95 22.05 11.58 -15.58
C LYS A 95 22.27 12.60 -14.45
N THR A 96 21.59 12.39 -13.32
CA THR A 96 21.67 13.21 -12.12
C THR A 96 21.72 12.32 -10.87
N GLN A 97 22.20 12.85 -9.75
CA GLN A 97 22.16 12.13 -8.47
C GLN A 97 20.71 11.79 -8.05
N SER A 98 19.75 12.66 -8.36
CA SER A 98 18.33 12.42 -8.08
C SER A 98 17.73 11.27 -8.89
N ARG A 99 18.28 10.93 -10.08
CA ARG A 99 17.90 9.73 -10.84
C ARG A 99 18.41 8.46 -10.18
N PHE A 100 19.61 8.50 -9.60
CA PHE A 100 20.14 7.40 -8.81
C PHE A 100 19.31 7.21 -7.53
N THR A 101 19.22 8.22 -6.67
CA THR A 101 18.35 8.22 -5.50
C THR A 101 18.03 9.64 -5.02
N ARG A 102 16.83 9.82 -4.44
CA ARG A 102 16.42 11.02 -3.70
C ARG A 102 16.46 10.80 -2.18
N ASP A 103 16.76 9.58 -1.73
CA ASP A 103 16.85 9.22 -0.31
C ASP A 103 18.27 9.45 0.19
N MET A 104 18.43 10.38 1.15
CA MET A 104 19.73 10.73 1.71
C MET A 104 20.40 9.55 2.41
N GLU A 105 19.62 8.65 3.03
CA GLU A 105 20.15 7.42 3.63
C GLU A 105 20.85 6.53 2.58
N LEU A 106 20.25 6.41 1.38
CA LEU A 106 20.85 5.64 0.29
C LEU A 106 22.06 6.36 -0.32
N VAL A 107 22.07 7.70 -0.36
CA VAL A 107 23.26 8.47 -0.78
C VAL A 107 24.43 8.17 0.14
N GLU A 108 24.24 8.33 1.45
CA GLU A 108 25.31 8.06 2.43
C GLU A 108 25.73 6.59 2.40
N LYS A 109 24.78 5.65 2.37
CA LYS A 109 25.05 4.22 2.37
C LYS A 109 25.85 3.76 1.15
N TYR A 110 25.47 4.21 -0.05
CA TYR A 110 26.07 3.72 -1.29
C TYR A 110 27.16 4.65 -1.82
N LEU A 111 26.90 5.95 -2.01
CA LEU A 111 27.88 6.84 -2.65
C LEU A 111 29.05 7.18 -1.71
N HIS A 112 28.80 7.29 -0.41
CA HIS A 112 29.83 7.62 0.57
C HIS A 112 30.32 6.40 1.39
N GLY A 113 29.66 5.24 1.25
CA GLY A 113 30.03 4.01 1.93
C GLY A 113 30.37 2.89 0.95
N LYS A 114 29.40 2.09 0.55
CA LYS A 114 29.59 0.83 -0.19
C LYS A 114 30.35 0.96 -1.51
N PHE A 115 30.09 2.01 -2.30
CA PHE A 115 30.83 2.22 -3.56
C PHE A 115 32.30 2.50 -3.32
N MET A 116 32.65 3.19 -2.23
CA MET A 116 34.05 3.39 -1.85
C MET A 116 34.69 2.07 -1.40
N GLU A 117 33.95 1.25 -0.62
CA GLU A 117 34.43 -0.08 -0.19
C GLU A 117 34.65 -1.03 -1.39
N TRP A 118 33.76 -0.97 -2.38
CA TRP A 118 33.80 -1.79 -3.59
C TRP A 118 34.71 -1.23 -4.68
N GLY A 119 35.31 -0.05 -4.48
CA GLY A 119 36.12 0.62 -5.51
C GLY A 119 35.33 1.09 -6.72
N ILE A 120 34.02 1.27 -6.58
CA ILE A 120 33.11 1.73 -7.66
C ILE A 120 33.07 3.25 -7.69
N ARG A 121 33.35 3.83 -8.86
CA ARG A 121 33.21 5.25 -9.13
C ARG A 121 31.79 5.58 -9.55
N PHE A 122 31.16 6.57 -8.95
CA PHE A 122 29.86 7.09 -9.38
C PHE A 122 30.01 8.45 -10.05
N ILE A 123 29.37 8.60 -11.23
CA ILE A 123 29.35 9.86 -11.97
C ILE A 123 27.91 10.24 -12.30
N ALA A 124 27.48 11.43 -11.86
CA ALA A 124 26.25 12.07 -12.32
C ALA A 124 26.60 13.19 -13.31
N VAL A 125 26.29 12.98 -14.59
CA VAL A 125 26.84 13.78 -15.70
C VAL A 125 26.36 15.23 -15.64
N VAL A 126 25.06 15.46 -15.44
CA VAL A 126 24.45 16.80 -15.43
C VAL A 126 24.77 17.57 -14.15
N ASP A 127 24.85 16.86 -13.01
CA ASP A 127 25.16 17.48 -11.71
C ASP A 127 26.68 17.70 -11.53
N HIS A 128 27.51 17.29 -12.51
CA HIS A 128 28.97 17.31 -12.42
C HIS A 128 29.50 16.65 -11.14
N VAL A 129 28.81 15.58 -10.68
CA VAL A 129 29.19 14.82 -9.50
C VAL A 129 30.06 13.65 -9.90
N ASP A 130 31.22 13.53 -9.23
CA ASP A 130 32.18 12.45 -9.41
C ASP A 130 32.72 12.01 -8.04
N THR A 131 32.59 10.73 -7.71
CA THR A 131 33.09 10.23 -6.41
C THR A 131 34.61 10.16 -6.32
N ASN A 132 35.32 10.17 -7.45
CA ASN A 132 36.77 10.25 -7.47
C ASN A 132 37.31 11.63 -7.03
N ASP A 133 36.46 12.66 -7.15
CA ASP A 133 36.81 14.00 -6.69
C ASP A 133 36.38 14.17 -5.23
N THR A 134 37.33 14.12 -4.33
CA THR A 134 37.12 14.28 -2.87
C THR A 134 36.58 15.66 -2.51
N ALA A 135 36.88 16.70 -3.28
CA ALA A 135 36.35 18.06 -3.07
C ALA A 135 34.83 18.12 -3.25
N ASN A 136 34.27 17.26 -4.10
CA ASN A 136 32.83 17.19 -4.39
C ASN A 136 31.99 16.47 -3.34
N LYS A 137 32.57 15.92 -2.27
CA LYS A 137 31.78 15.23 -1.22
C LYS A 137 30.74 16.16 -0.59
N LYS A 138 31.14 17.38 -0.22
CA LYS A 138 30.22 18.37 0.36
C LYS A 138 29.11 18.76 -0.62
N SER A 139 29.44 18.94 -1.89
CA SER A 139 28.47 19.23 -2.94
C SER A 139 27.45 18.12 -3.11
N ARG A 140 27.86 16.84 -3.09
CA ARG A 140 26.95 15.69 -3.12
C ARG A 140 25.99 15.64 -1.95
N GLN A 141 26.47 15.94 -0.74
CA GLN A 141 25.64 16.01 0.46
C GLN A 141 24.63 17.16 0.37
N ILE A 142 25.06 18.34 -0.08
CA ILE A 142 24.17 19.50 -0.30
C ILE A 142 23.10 19.15 -1.35
N ASN A 143 23.45 18.54 -2.47
CA ASN A 143 22.49 18.10 -3.48
C ASN A 143 21.49 17.08 -2.92
N GLY A 144 21.94 16.16 -2.08
CA GLY A 144 21.07 15.24 -1.35
C GLY A 144 20.04 15.94 -0.46
N LEU A 145 20.50 16.92 0.34
CA LEU A 145 19.64 17.74 1.19
C LEU A 145 18.64 18.58 0.39
N ILE A 146 19.09 19.23 -0.69
CA ILE A 146 18.21 20.02 -1.56
C ILE A 146 17.12 19.13 -2.17
N ASN A 147 17.47 17.92 -2.62
CA ASN A 147 16.48 16.96 -3.15
C ASN A 147 15.47 16.52 -2.07
N GLU A 148 15.90 16.34 -0.82
CA GLU A 148 15.02 15.98 0.29
C GLU A 148 14.08 17.14 0.65
N TRP A 149 14.60 18.36 0.77
CA TRP A 149 13.79 19.56 1.02
C TRP A 149 12.76 19.80 -0.08
N TYR A 150 13.15 19.65 -1.34
CA TYR A 150 12.21 19.75 -2.46
C TYR A 150 11.02 18.79 -2.33
N LEU A 151 11.26 17.54 -1.92
CA LEU A 151 10.19 16.56 -1.71
C LEU A 151 9.31 16.89 -0.51
N GLU A 152 9.88 17.44 0.56
CA GLU A 152 9.15 17.89 1.74
C GLU A 152 8.25 19.07 1.40
N ASP A 153 8.78 20.09 0.70
CA ASP A 153 8.04 21.24 0.22
C ASP A 153 6.92 20.83 -0.74
N LEU A 154 7.21 19.97 -1.69
CA LEU A 154 6.20 19.43 -2.61
C LEU A 154 5.09 18.72 -1.85
N SER A 155 5.44 17.87 -0.88
CA SER A 155 4.46 17.17 -0.04
C SER A 155 3.58 18.16 0.75
N THR A 156 4.19 19.21 1.30
CA THR A 156 3.51 20.26 2.07
C THR A 156 2.56 21.06 1.17
N ASN A 157 3.03 21.46 -0.01
CA ASN A 157 2.24 22.21 -0.98
C ASN A 157 1.04 21.38 -1.48
N VAL A 158 1.24 20.11 -1.84
CA VAL A 158 0.15 19.22 -2.25
C VAL A 158 -0.87 19.04 -1.13
N ARG A 159 -0.43 18.86 0.13
CA ARG A 159 -1.33 18.75 1.28
C ARG A 159 -2.13 20.04 1.48
N SER A 160 -1.48 21.19 1.41
CA SER A 160 -2.15 22.49 1.53
C SER A 160 -3.25 22.68 0.48
N VAL A 161 -2.96 22.38 -0.78
CA VAL A 161 -3.94 22.44 -1.87
C VAL A 161 -5.10 21.47 -1.66
N LEU A 162 -4.81 20.23 -1.24
CA LEU A 162 -5.84 19.25 -0.94
C LEU A 162 -6.70 19.64 0.26
N ASP A 163 -6.11 20.23 1.29
CA ASP A 163 -6.85 20.70 2.47
C ASP A 163 -7.71 21.93 2.15
N HIS A 164 -7.24 22.82 1.27
CA HIS A 164 -8.05 23.90 0.74
C HIS A 164 -9.27 23.37 -0.01
N LYS A 165 -9.08 22.46 -0.96
CA LYS A 165 -10.17 21.80 -1.69
C LYS A 165 -11.18 21.10 -0.77
N ARG A 166 -10.70 20.45 0.31
CA ARG A 166 -11.57 19.82 1.32
C ARG A 166 -12.44 20.84 2.04
N LYS A 167 -11.85 22.00 2.42
CA LYS A 167 -12.56 23.09 3.09
C LYS A 167 -13.60 23.77 2.17
N GLU A 168 -13.33 23.80 0.87
CA GLU A 168 -14.30 24.23 -0.14
C GLU A 168 -15.39 23.18 -0.44
N GLY A 169 -15.34 22.00 0.21
CA GLY A 169 -16.30 20.91 0.01
C GLY A 169 -16.12 20.14 -1.30
N LEU A 170 -15.01 20.33 -2.03
CA LEU A 170 -14.74 19.60 -3.26
C LEU A 170 -14.33 18.15 -2.93
N PHE A 171 -14.88 17.21 -3.68
CA PHE A 171 -14.52 15.80 -3.54
C PHE A 171 -13.14 15.52 -4.16
N ILE A 172 -12.20 15.06 -3.35
CA ILE A 172 -10.82 14.77 -3.79
C ILE A 172 -10.50 13.28 -3.90
N GLY A 173 -11.47 12.42 -3.58
CA GLY A 173 -11.27 10.97 -3.62
C GLY A 173 -11.09 10.43 -5.04
N SER A 174 -10.31 9.34 -5.20
CA SER A 174 -10.14 8.68 -6.50
C SER A 174 -11.45 8.13 -7.04
N PHE A 175 -12.30 7.56 -6.17
CA PHE A 175 -13.58 6.96 -6.55
C PHE A 175 -14.71 7.57 -5.72
N ALA A 176 -15.82 7.88 -6.40
CA ALA A 176 -17.05 8.30 -5.72
C ALA A 176 -17.61 7.18 -4.81
N ARG A 177 -18.41 7.58 -3.84
CA ARG A 177 -19.17 6.63 -3.00
C ARG A 177 -20.29 6.00 -3.81
N TYR A 178 -20.67 4.78 -3.46
CA TYR A 178 -21.80 4.06 -4.07
C TYR A 178 -23.08 4.91 -3.97
N GLY A 179 -23.81 5.06 -5.05
CA GLY A 179 -24.94 6.00 -5.18
C GLY A 179 -24.58 7.35 -5.78
N TYR A 180 -23.29 7.64 -5.95
CA TYR A 180 -22.80 8.86 -6.61
C TYR A 180 -21.74 8.54 -7.66
N CYS A 181 -21.64 9.41 -8.67
CA CYS A 181 -20.51 9.45 -9.59
C CYS A 181 -19.90 10.85 -9.60
N LYS A 182 -18.68 10.96 -10.15
CA LYS A 182 -18.04 12.28 -10.34
C LYS A 182 -18.68 12.99 -11.51
N ASP A 183 -18.94 14.28 -11.36
CA ASP A 183 -19.41 15.12 -12.46
C ASP A 183 -18.29 15.24 -13.51
N PRO A 184 -18.53 14.82 -14.77
CA PRO A 184 -17.57 14.96 -15.84
C PRO A 184 -17.29 16.43 -16.22
N ASN A 185 -18.26 17.32 -15.98
CA ASN A 185 -18.19 18.73 -16.35
C ASN A 185 -17.60 19.63 -15.24
N ALA A 186 -17.64 19.17 -13.97
CA ALA A 186 -17.19 19.95 -12.83
C ALA A 186 -16.28 19.13 -11.90
N LYS A 187 -14.96 19.37 -11.99
CA LYS A 187 -13.97 18.67 -11.16
C LYS A 187 -14.26 18.85 -9.66
N GLY A 188 -14.36 17.74 -8.95
CA GLY A 188 -14.58 17.74 -7.51
C GLY A 188 -16.05 17.82 -7.09
N LYS A 189 -17.01 17.84 -8.01
CA LYS A 189 -18.44 17.70 -7.71
C LYS A 189 -18.90 16.24 -7.83
N LEU A 190 -19.94 15.92 -7.08
CA LEU A 190 -20.64 14.63 -7.13
C LEU A 190 -22.03 14.82 -7.67
N ILE A 191 -22.47 13.92 -8.55
CA ILE A 191 -23.84 13.80 -9.06
C ILE A 191 -24.40 12.44 -8.67
N ILE A 192 -25.73 12.36 -8.56
CA ILE A 192 -26.41 11.11 -8.22
C ILE A 192 -26.27 10.12 -9.38
N ASP A 193 -25.91 8.88 -9.05
CA ASP A 193 -25.97 7.72 -9.94
C ASP A 193 -27.34 7.04 -9.70
N PRO A 194 -28.30 7.13 -10.65
CA PRO A 194 -29.67 6.74 -10.42
C PRO A 194 -29.82 5.26 -9.99
N GLU A 195 -29.09 4.36 -10.65
CA GLU A 195 -29.15 2.92 -10.38
C GLU A 195 -28.63 2.58 -8.98
N ALA A 196 -27.44 3.07 -8.64
CA ALA A 196 -26.83 2.83 -7.35
C ALA A 196 -27.56 3.58 -6.21
N ALA A 197 -28.13 4.75 -6.48
CA ALA A 197 -28.90 5.53 -5.52
C ALA A 197 -30.20 4.85 -5.11
N GLU A 198 -30.89 4.15 -6.03
CA GLU A 198 -32.08 3.34 -5.72
C GLU A 198 -31.76 2.27 -4.67
N VAL A 199 -30.63 1.57 -4.82
CA VAL A 199 -30.20 0.58 -3.83
C VAL A 199 -29.89 1.23 -2.49
N VAL A 200 -29.31 2.43 -2.47
CA VAL A 200 -29.04 3.18 -1.22
C VAL A 200 -30.37 3.54 -0.54
N ARG A 201 -31.35 4.08 -1.25
CA ARG A 201 -32.69 4.39 -0.70
C ARG A 201 -33.34 3.14 -0.10
N ARG A 202 -33.23 2.02 -0.79
CA ARG A 202 -33.75 0.74 -0.32
C ARG A 202 -33.06 0.26 0.96
N ILE A 203 -31.74 0.39 1.07
CA ILE A 203 -30.97 0.07 2.30
C ILE A 203 -31.49 0.89 3.48
N PHE A 204 -31.69 2.20 3.31
CA PHE A 204 -32.25 3.06 4.35
C PHE A 204 -33.70 2.71 4.71
N SER A 205 -34.57 2.41 3.75
CA SER A 205 -35.93 1.93 3.99
C SER A 205 -35.95 0.64 4.80
N MET A 206 -35.13 -0.35 4.45
CA MET A 206 -35.01 -1.59 5.23
C MET A 206 -34.52 -1.32 6.67
N ALA A 207 -33.59 -0.39 6.85
CA ALA A 207 -33.09 -0.01 8.17
C ALA A 207 -34.17 0.66 9.02
N LEU A 208 -35.00 1.55 8.46
CA LEU A 208 -36.18 2.17 9.09
C LEU A 208 -37.17 1.12 9.53
N ASN A 209 -37.40 0.09 8.72
CA ASN A 209 -38.29 -1.05 9.06
C ASN A 209 -37.67 -2.00 10.10
N GLY A 210 -36.57 -1.59 10.76
CA GLY A 210 -35.95 -2.35 11.81
C GLY A 210 -35.08 -3.54 11.37
N ILE A 211 -34.82 -3.72 10.10
CA ILE A 211 -33.96 -4.81 9.59
C ILE A 211 -32.50 -4.51 9.93
N GLY A 212 -31.80 -5.49 10.52
CA GLY A 212 -30.40 -5.34 10.88
C GLY A 212 -29.45 -5.44 9.67
N THR A 213 -28.27 -4.82 9.77
CA THR A 213 -27.28 -4.73 8.69
C THR A 213 -26.87 -6.09 8.10
N HIS A 214 -26.80 -7.13 8.90
CA HIS A 214 -26.55 -8.51 8.43
C HIS A 214 -27.66 -9.05 7.54
N LYS A 215 -28.92 -8.82 7.95
CA LYS A 215 -30.08 -9.30 7.19
C LYS A 215 -30.24 -8.49 5.89
N ILE A 216 -29.98 -7.17 5.94
CA ILE A 216 -29.96 -6.32 4.73
C ILE A 216 -28.92 -6.83 3.73
N ALA A 217 -27.68 -7.05 4.17
CA ALA A 217 -26.62 -7.56 3.30
C ALA A 217 -26.97 -8.92 2.67
N ARG A 218 -27.64 -9.79 3.42
CA ARG A 218 -28.11 -11.09 2.92
C ARG A 218 -29.19 -10.93 1.85
N ILE A 219 -30.22 -10.11 2.10
CA ILE A 219 -31.29 -9.84 1.13
C ILE A 219 -30.71 -9.34 -0.20
N LEU A 220 -29.78 -8.36 -0.14
CA LEU A 220 -29.14 -7.82 -1.34
C LEU A 220 -28.30 -8.87 -2.10
N ASN A 221 -27.69 -9.81 -1.40
CA ASN A 221 -26.97 -10.94 -2.02
C ASN A 221 -27.92 -11.96 -2.61
N ASP A 222 -28.98 -12.35 -1.91
CA ASP A 222 -29.99 -13.32 -2.38
C ASP A 222 -30.67 -12.80 -3.67
N GLU A 223 -30.86 -11.49 -3.79
CA GLU A 223 -31.39 -10.81 -4.99
C GLU A 223 -30.31 -10.52 -6.05
N LYS A 224 -29.06 -10.92 -5.83
CA LYS A 224 -27.92 -10.70 -6.76
C LYS A 224 -27.65 -9.24 -7.12
N ILE A 225 -28.00 -8.31 -6.24
CA ILE A 225 -27.71 -6.87 -6.44
C ILE A 225 -26.19 -6.66 -6.30
N PRO A 226 -25.53 -6.00 -7.27
CA PRO A 226 -24.09 -5.78 -7.22
C PRO A 226 -23.67 -4.98 -6.00
N SER A 227 -22.67 -5.46 -5.25
CA SER A 227 -22.06 -4.71 -4.16
C SER A 227 -21.28 -3.51 -4.71
N PRO A 228 -20.92 -2.50 -3.89
CA PRO A 228 -20.15 -1.35 -4.37
C PRO A 228 -18.86 -1.70 -5.12
N THR A 229 -18.24 -2.82 -4.78
CA THR A 229 -17.03 -3.32 -5.46
C THR A 229 -17.39 -3.99 -6.78
N ALA A 230 -18.40 -4.86 -6.80
CA ALA A 230 -18.87 -5.51 -8.02
C ALA A 230 -19.41 -4.47 -9.03
N TYR A 231 -20.15 -3.47 -8.55
CA TYR A 231 -20.67 -2.38 -9.36
C TYR A 231 -19.56 -1.61 -10.08
N LYS A 232 -18.48 -1.27 -9.38
CA LYS A 232 -17.31 -0.62 -10.00
C LYS A 232 -16.66 -1.49 -11.07
N GLN A 233 -16.56 -2.80 -10.83
CA GLN A 233 -15.99 -3.73 -11.83
C GLN A 233 -16.86 -3.83 -13.09
N LEU A 234 -18.19 -3.89 -12.93
CA LEU A 234 -19.14 -3.91 -14.04
C LEU A 234 -19.03 -2.65 -14.93
N HIS A 235 -18.73 -1.49 -14.31
CA HIS A 235 -18.54 -0.23 -15.03
C HIS A 235 -17.10 0.03 -15.49
N GLY A 236 -16.27 -1.01 -15.55
CA GLY A 236 -14.88 -0.93 -16.07
C GLY A 236 -13.93 -0.09 -15.22
N ILE A 237 -14.29 0.26 -13.99
CA ILE A 237 -13.44 0.99 -13.09
C ILE A 237 -12.38 0.04 -12.52
N HIS A 238 -11.10 0.24 -12.86
CA HIS A 238 -10.00 -0.55 -12.34
C HIS A 238 -9.84 -0.35 -10.83
N TYR A 239 -10.55 -1.16 -10.06
CA TYR A 239 -10.45 -1.19 -8.60
C TYR A 239 -9.71 -2.44 -8.14
N ARG A 240 -8.47 -2.29 -7.65
CA ARG A 240 -7.71 -3.42 -7.09
C ARG A 240 -8.31 -3.83 -5.76
N ILE A 241 -8.81 -5.06 -5.68
CA ILE A 241 -9.26 -5.66 -4.43
C ILE A 241 -8.02 -6.13 -3.68
N ALA A 242 -7.79 -5.58 -2.47
CA ALA A 242 -6.64 -5.95 -1.63
C ALA A 242 -6.66 -7.41 -1.14
N TRP A 243 -7.78 -8.12 -1.30
CA TRP A 243 -7.99 -9.48 -0.79
C TRP A 243 -7.95 -10.49 -1.94
N LYS A 244 -6.93 -11.33 -1.95
CA LYS A 244 -6.63 -12.31 -3.01
C LYS A 244 -7.69 -13.42 -3.21
N ASN A 245 -8.69 -13.58 -2.34
CA ASN A 245 -9.54 -14.79 -2.27
C ASN A 245 -11.03 -14.56 -2.50
N THR A 246 -11.49 -13.46 -3.07
CA THR A 246 -12.92 -13.27 -3.28
C THR A 246 -13.26 -13.17 -4.76
N ASN A 247 -13.62 -14.30 -5.35
CA ASN A 247 -14.27 -14.36 -6.66
C ASN A 247 -15.67 -13.69 -6.68
N ALA A 248 -16.18 -13.29 -5.53
CA ALA A 248 -17.46 -12.61 -5.41
C ALA A 248 -17.35 -11.40 -4.49
N ALA A 249 -17.43 -10.21 -5.05
CA ALA A 249 -17.58 -8.97 -4.28
C ALA A 249 -19.02 -8.88 -3.76
N LEU A 250 -19.28 -9.56 -2.65
CA LEU A 250 -20.61 -9.64 -2.04
C LEU A 250 -20.88 -8.49 -1.07
N TRP A 251 -22.15 -8.17 -0.84
CA TRP A 251 -22.57 -7.29 0.23
C TRP A 251 -22.17 -7.84 1.58
N SER A 252 -21.72 -6.97 2.45
CA SER A 252 -21.33 -7.33 3.80
C SER A 252 -21.94 -6.38 4.84
N SER A 253 -22.16 -6.89 6.05
CA SER A 253 -22.70 -6.06 7.14
C SER A 253 -21.88 -4.78 7.41
N PRO A 254 -20.51 -4.80 7.39
CA PRO A 254 -19.72 -3.59 7.49
C PRO A 254 -19.95 -2.61 6.33
N THR A 255 -20.16 -3.09 5.11
CA THR A 255 -20.45 -2.23 3.95
C THR A 255 -21.80 -1.52 4.13
N VAL A 256 -22.84 -2.25 4.50
CA VAL A 256 -24.16 -1.68 4.81
C VAL A 256 -24.07 -0.70 6.00
N TYR A 257 -23.31 -1.06 7.04
CA TYR A 257 -23.09 -0.19 8.20
C TYR A 257 -22.41 1.14 7.79
N GLN A 258 -21.41 1.09 6.94
CA GLN A 258 -20.74 2.29 6.44
C GLN A 258 -21.68 3.17 5.63
N ILE A 259 -22.52 2.60 4.78
CA ILE A 259 -23.53 3.34 4.01
C ILE A 259 -24.49 4.06 4.96
N LEU A 260 -25.05 3.35 5.93
CA LEU A 260 -26.02 3.92 6.88
C LEU A 260 -25.42 5.02 7.77
N HIS A 261 -24.09 5.10 7.95
CA HIS A 261 -23.42 6.10 8.80
C HIS A 261 -22.69 7.21 8.00
N ASP A 262 -22.70 7.16 6.68
CA ASP A 262 -21.98 8.16 5.88
C ASP A 262 -22.91 9.38 5.61
N GLN A 263 -22.56 10.53 6.20
CA GLN A 263 -23.29 11.77 6.01
C GLN A 263 -23.26 12.30 4.56
N LEU A 264 -22.47 11.69 3.71
CA LEU A 264 -22.44 12.03 2.29
C LEU A 264 -23.83 11.82 1.64
N TYR A 265 -24.62 10.86 2.12
CA TYR A 265 -25.96 10.59 1.59
C TYR A 265 -27.00 11.66 1.89
N ILE A 266 -26.73 12.56 2.82
CA ILE A 266 -27.56 13.75 3.12
C ILE A 266 -26.99 15.05 2.53
N GLY A 267 -26.10 14.95 1.55
CA GLY A 267 -25.50 16.10 0.87
C GLY A 267 -24.26 16.68 1.53
N ASN A 268 -23.78 16.14 2.65
CA ASN A 268 -22.63 16.67 3.38
C ASN A 268 -21.32 16.04 2.90
N MET A 269 -20.34 16.87 2.58
CA MET A 269 -19.01 16.40 2.20
C MET A 269 -18.15 16.20 3.46
N VAL A 270 -17.85 14.95 3.81
CA VAL A 270 -17.07 14.57 5.00
C VAL A 270 -15.73 13.97 4.60
N GLN A 271 -14.66 14.72 4.81
CA GLN A 271 -13.32 14.37 4.39
C GLN A 271 -12.31 14.52 5.54
N GLY A 272 -11.02 14.20 5.30
CA GLY A 272 -9.99 14.31 6.32
C GLY A 272 -10.07 13.24 7.42
N LYS A 273 -10.68 12.09 7.17
CA LYS A 273 -10.85 10.98 8.14
C LYS A 273 -9.54 10.31 8.53
N HIS A 274 -8.50 10.43 7.68
CA HIS A 274 -7.16 9.86 7.92
C HIS A 274 -6.08 10.66 7.20
N LYS A 275 -4.83 10.55 7.69
CA LYS A 275 -3.65 11.17 7.07
C LYS A 275 -2.46 10.21 7.09
N LYS A 276 -1.55 10.33 6.12
CA LYS A 276 -0.24 9.67 6.17
C LYS A 276 0.64 10.33 7.24
N VAL A 277 1.41 9.54 7.97
CA VAL A 277 2.32 10.04 9.02
C VAL A 277 3.38 10.97 8.41
N SER A 278 3.97 10.57 7.28
CA SER A 278 5.03 11.28 6.57
C SER A 278 4.93 10.98 5.09
N TYR A 279 5.58 11.78 4.23
CA TYR A 279 5.70 11.49 2.81
C TYR A 279 6.59 10.25 2.54
N LYS A 280 7.49 9.91 3.45
CA LYS A 280 8.35 8.72 3.40
C LYS A 280 7.65 7.44 3.90
N SER A 281 6.49 7.55 4.57
CA SER A 281 5.81 6.43 5.22
C SER A 281 4.48 6.12 4.55
N GLU A 282 4.22 4.85 4.32
CA GLU A 282 2.90 4.38 3.87
C GLU A 282 1.88 4.29 5.01
N LYS A 283 2.35 4.40 6.26
CA LYS A 283 1.50 4.29 7.45
C LYS A 283 0.48 5.42 7.50
N THR A 284 -0.79 5.02 7.60
CA THR A 284 -1.92 5.94 7.72
C THR A 284 -2.47 5.91 9.14
N ILE A 285 -2.77 7.07 9.70
CA ILE A 285 -3.40 7.22 11.01
C ILE A 285 -4.81 7.80 10.86
N TRP A 286 -5.72 7.34 11.72
CA TRP A 286 -7.08 7.85 11.80
C TRP A 286 -7.10 9.17 12.57
N ILE A 287 -7.87 10.12 12.06
CA ILE A 287 -8.09 11.42 12.69
C ILE A 287 -9.39 11.33 13.51
N PRO A 288 -9.42 11.87 14.75
CA PRO A 288 -10.63 11.94 15.56
C PRO A 288 -11.77 12.64 14.80
N LYS A 289 -13.02 12.22 15.03
CA LYS A 289 -14.19 12.78 14.33
C LYS A 289 -14.34 14.30 14.52
N SER A 290 -13.89 14.83 15.65
CA SER A 290 -13.90 16.28 15.93
C SER A 290 -13.00 17.12 15.01
N GLN A 291 -12.04 16.47 14.34
CA GLN A 291 -11.12 17.13 13.41
C GLN A 291 -11.44 16.85 11.95
N TRP A 292 -12.52 16.12 11.66
CA TRP A 292 -12.94 15.90 10.28
C TRP A 292 -13.42 17.20 9.65
N ILE A 293 -13.16 17.36 8.36
CA ILE A 293 -13.66 18.48 7.59
C ILE A 293 -15.04 18.10 7.08
N VAL A 294 -16.07 18.81 7.58
CA VAL A 294 -17.46 18.61 7.18
C VAL A 294 -17.93 19.89 6.54
N VAL A 295 -18.38 19.82 5.29
CA VAL A 295 -19.00 20.92 4.55
C VAL A 295 -20.40 20.47 4.17
N GLU A 296 -21.41 21.22 4.61
CA GLU A 296 -22.81 20.86 4.41
C GLU A 296 -23.33 21.26 3.02
N ASN A 297 -24.30 20.49 2.52
CA ASN A 297 -25.07 20.78 1.30
C ASN A 297 -24.21 21.02 0.04
N MET A 298 -23.18 20.21 -0.15
CA MET A 298 -22.25 20.34 -1.28
C MET A 298 -22.69 19.61 -2.55
N HIS A 299 -23.67 18.72 -2.45
CA HIS A 299 -24.23 17.95 -3.55
C HIS A 299 -25.66 17.53 -3.21
N GLU A 300 -26.39 17.07 -4.21
CA GLU A 300 -27.76 16.60 -4.05
C GLU A 300 -27.81 15.39 -3.11
N ALA A 301 -28.74 15.43 -2.13
CA ALA A 301 -28.93 14.37 -1.16
C ALA A 301 -29.72 13.20 -1.77
N ILE A 302 -29.27 11.97 -1.54
CA ILE A 302 -30.04 10.74 -1.88
C ILE A 302 -31.10 10.47 -0.81
N ILE A 303 -30.78 10.80 0.44
CA ILE A 303 -31.61 10.53 1.63
C ILE A 303 -31.89 11.83 2.35
N GLU A 304 -33.13 12.01 2.79
CA GLU A 304 -33.54 13.14 3.60
C GLU A 304 -32.86 13.10 4.98
N ARG A 305 -32.52 14.28 5.52
CA ARG A 305 -31.83 14.41 6.81
C ARG A 305 -32.61 13.75 7.96
N GLU A 306 -33.95 13.92 7.99
CA GLU A 306 -34.80 13.33 9.01
C GLU A 306 -34.77 11.80 9.00
N THR A 307 -34.82 11.20 7.82
CA THR A 307 -34.68 9.75 7.61
C THR A 307 -33.33 9.25 8.11
N PHE A 308 -32.26 9.94 7.77
CA PHE A 308 -30.91 9.59 8.21
C PHE A 308 -30.80 9.63 9.74
N GLU A 309 -31.23 10.72 10.38
CA GLU A 309 -31.16 10.90 11.83
C GLU A 309 -32.01 9.85 12.57
N THR A 310 -33.18 9.49 12.03
CA THR A 310 -34.01 8.43 12.60
C THR A 310 -33.30 7.09 12.57
N VAL A 311 -32.65 6.75 11.46
CA VAL A 311 -31.84 5.53 11.35
C VAL A 311 -30.67 5.57 12.35
N GLN A 312 -29.97 6.72 12.52
CA GLN A 312 -28.89 6.84 13.51
C GLN A 312 -29.39 6.57 14.92
N ARG A 313 -30.52 7.16 15.33
CA ARG A 313 -31.15 6.93 16.67
C ARG A 313 -31.50 5.45 16.89
N MET A 314 -32.06 4.81 15.87
CA MET A 314 -32.41 3.37 15.97
C MET A 314 -31.16 2.48 16.07
N MET A 315 -30.07 2.85 15.40
CA MET A 315 -28.83 2.08 15.45
C MET A 315 -28.06 2.27 16.75
N GLN A 316 -28.05 3.46 17.34
CA GLN A 316 -27.44 3.74 18.66
C GLN A 316 -28.09 2.90 19.77
N GLY A 317 -29.41 2.78 19.76
CA GLY A 317 -30.14 1.94 20.74
C GLY A 317 -29.83 0.44 20.65
N ARG A 318 -29.25 -0.02 19.54
CA ARG A 318 -28.85 -1.41 19.31
C ARG A 318 -27.40 -1.74 19.69
N THR A 319 -26.64 -0.77 20.11
CA THR A 319 -25.24 -0.98 20.50
C THR A 319 -25.21 -1.73 21.83
N ARG A 320 -25.16 -3.06 21.77
CA ARG A 320 -24.88 -3.88 22.97
C ARG A 320 -23.43 -3.55 23.36
N SER A 321 -23.30 -2.94 24.52
CA SER A 321 -22.01 -2.76 25.19
C SER A 321 -21.32 -4.12 25.24
N ALA A 322 -20.15 -4.25 24.62
CA ALA A 322 -19.32 -5.42 24.78
C ALA A 322 -18.62 -5.34 26.14
N VAL A 323 -19.40 -5.55 27.19
CA VAL A 323 -18.91 -5.63 28.57
C VAL A 323 -18.11 -6.92 28.69
N GLY A 324 -16.77 -6.81 28.81
CA GLY A 324 -15.92 -7.87 29.33
C GLY A 324 -15.58 -9.03 28.40
N GLY A 325 -15.61 -8.85 27.10
CA GLY A 325 -15.27 -9.90 26.14
C GLY A 325 -13.77 -10.23 26.10
N ARG A 326 -13.29 -11.18 26.91
CA ARG A 326 -11.95 -11.76 26.71
C ARG A 326 -11.86 -12.37 25.31
N ILE A 327 -10.86 -11.92 24.51
CA ILE A 327 -10.61 -12.47 23.19
C ILE A 327 -10.11 -13.91 23.36
N HIS A 328 -10.80 -14.86 22.71
CA HIS A 328 -10.39 -16.26 22.77
C HIS A 328 -9.05 -16.47 22.02
N PRO A 329 -8.11 -17.29 22.53
CA PRO A 329 -6.80 -17.52 21.90
C PRO A 329 -6.86 -17.97 20.44
N LEU A 330 -7.90 -18.72 20.06
CA LEU A 330 -8.12 -19.18 18.68
C LEU A 330 -8.93 -18.19 17.82
N ALA A 331 -9.26 -16.99 18.33
CA ALA A 331 -9.96 -15.99 17.55
C ALA A 331 -9.16 -15.60 16.30
N ARG A 332 -9.81 -15.59 15.14
CA ARG A 332 -9.23 -15.33 13.81
C ARG A 332 -8.16 -16.33 13.33
N LYS A 333 -7.86 -17.38 14.07
CA LYS A 333 -6.90 -18.42 13.69
C LYS A 333 -7.53 -19.64 13.05
N VAL A 334 -8.85 -19.77 13.13
CA VAL A 334 -9.59 -20.90 12.54
C VAL A 334 -10.09 -20.49 11.17
N VAL A 335 -9.76 -21.30 10.16
CA VAL A 335 -10.16 -21.09 8.75
C VAL A 335 -11.08 -22.21 8.28
N CYS A 336 -11.97 -21.90 7.38
CA CYS A 336 -12.87 -22.88 6.75
C CYS A 336 -12.10 -23.70 5.72
N SER A 337 -12.14 -25.02 5.81
CA SER A 337 -11.48 -25.93 4.83
C SER A 337 -12.11 -25.87 3.44
N CYS A 338 -13.37 -25.45 3.32
CA CYS A 338 -14.08 -25.36 2.04
C CYS A 338 -13.73 -24.09 1.25
N CYS A 339 -13.74 -22.91 1.91
CA CYS A 339 -13.57 -21.61 1.25
C CYS A 339 -12.37 -20.79 1.72
N GLY A 340 -11.55 -21.27 2.66
CA GLY A 340 -10.39 -20.58 3.21
C GLY A 340 -10.69 -19.34 4.05
N CYS A 341 -11.97 -18.97 4.22
CA CYS A 341 -12.34 -17.79 5.00
C CYS A 341 -12.19 -18.05 6.51
N ILE A 342 -11.83 -16.97 7.24
CA ILE A 342 -11.78 -17.02 8.72
C ILE A 342 -13.16 -17.36 9.27
N MET A 343 -13.21 -18.32 10.18
CA MET A 343 -14.45 -18.69 10.89
C MET A 343 -14.77 -17.68 11.99
N GLU A 344 -16.04 -17.32 12.09
CA GLU A 344 -16.54 -16.37 13.10
C GLU A 344 -17.04 -17.11 14.32
N GLN A 345 -16.72 -16.53 15.49
CA GLN A 345 -17.25 -17.02 16.76
C GLN A 345 -18.72 -16.63 16.89
N THR A 346 -19.55 -17.60 17.23
CA THR A 346 -20.96 -17.40 17.57
C THR A 346 -21.23 -17.98 18.96
N GLY A 347 -22.09 -17.34 19.72
CA GLY A 347 -22.50 -17.84 21.03
C GLY A 347 -24.02 -18.07 21.07
N ARG A 348 -24.44 -19.08 21.76
CA ARG A 348 -25.84 -19.21 22.20
C ARG A 348 -26.05 -18.41 23.50
N PRO A 349 -27.31 -18.05 23.86
CA PRO A 349 -27.61 -17.52 25.17
C PRO A 349 -27.01 -18.41 26.27
N PRO A 350 -26.64 -17.85 27.41
CA PRO A 350 -26.17 -18.68 28.53
C PRO A 350 -27.25 -19.74 28.89
N ARG A 351 -26.78 -20.93 29.27
CA ARG A 351 -27.64 -21.97 29.84
C ARG A 351 -28.15 -21.52 31.18
N ALA A 352 -29.10 -22.24 31.77
CA ALA A 352 -29.66 -22.00 33.09
C ALA A 352 -28.58 -22.01 34.22
N ASP A 353 -27.47 -22.73 33.98
CA ASP A 353 -26.29 -22.80 34.86
C ASP A 353 -25.31 -21.64 34.67
N GLY A 354 -25.62 -20.63 33.84
CA GLY A 354 -24.75 -19.50 33.53
C GLY A 354 -23.64 -19.79 32.55
N THR A 355 -23.44 -21.04 32.11
CA THR A 355 -22.38 -21.41 31.15
C THR A 355 -22.70 -20.93 29.75
N ARG A 356 -21.68 -20.38 29.04
CA ARG A 356 -21.77 -19.96 27.62
C ARG A 356 -20.97 -20.89 26.76
N ILE A 357 -21.63 -21.69 25.92
CA ILE A 357 -20.95 -22.47 24.90
C ILE A 357 -20.69 -21.57 23.69
N ARG A 358 -19.46 -21.53 23.25
CA ARG A 358 -19.02 -20.77 22.09
C ARG A 358 -18.74 -21.72 20.94
N TYR A 359 -19.18 -21.36 19.75
CA TYR A 359 -18.99 -22.13 18.54
C TYR A 359 -18.27 -21.27 17.50
N VAL A 360 -17.58 -21.92 16.57
CA VAL A 360 -17.05 -21.28 15.35
C VAL A 360 -17.81 -21.82 14.14
N ARG A 361 -18.13 -20.94 13.21
CA ARG A 361 -18.83 -21.29 11.95
C ARG A 361 -18.28 -20.47 10.80
N CYS A 362 -18.43 -20.97 9.58
CA CYS A 362 -17.95 -20.29 8.41
C CYS A 362 -18.71 -18.98 8.16
N ARG A 363 -17.96 -17.87 8.10
CA ARG A 363 -18.49 -16.55 7.79
C ARG A 363 -19.08 -16.47 6.39
N MET A 364 -18.45 -17.13 5.41
CA MET A 364 -18.90 -17.13 4.02
C MET A 364 -20.24 -17.87 3.90
N HIS A 365 -20.37 -19.05 4.51
CA HIS A 365 -21.64 -19.79 4.50
C HIS A 365 -22.82 -19.00 5.07
N GLN A 366 -22.57 -18.11 6.07
CA GLN A 366 -23.63 -17.28 6.62
C GLN A 366 -24.08 -16.14 5.70
N ARG A 367 -23.20 -15.69 4.83
CA ARG A 367 -23.46 -14.56 3.92
C ARG A 367 -23.98 -15.00 2.57
N ALA A 368 -23.44 -16.09 2.07
CA ALA A 368 -23.71 -16.66 0.76
C ALA A 368 -23.58 -18.18 0.86
N PRO A 369 -24.65 -18.91 1.22
CA PRO A 369 -24.62 -20.37 1.33
C PRO A 369 -24.25 -21.07 0.02
N GLU A 370 -24.53 -20.45 -1.12
CA GLU A 370 -24.20 -20.93 -2.47
C GLU A 370 -22.69 -20.90 -2.75
N VAL A 371 -21.94 -20.00 -2.10
CA VAL A 371 -20.48 -19.88 -2.28
C VAL A 371 -19.71 -20.83 -1.38
N CYS A 372 -20.26 -21.18 -0.24
CA CYS A 372 -19.62 -22.10 0.70
C CYS A 372 -20.64 -23.07 1.32
N GLY A 373 -20.54 -24.33 0.96
CA GLY A 373 -21.42 -25.40 1.48
C GLY A 373 -21.14 -25.82 2.93
N ASN A 374 -20.15 -25.26 3.62
CA ASN A 374 -19.77 -25.67 4.98
C ASN A 374 -20.77 -25.18 6.04
N LYS A 375 -21.72 -26.03 6.42
CA LYS A 375 -22.71 -25.81 7.46
C LYS A 375 -22.20 -26.12 8.87
N THR A 376 -20.99 -26.65 9.00
CA THR A 376 -20.46 -27.15 10.28
C THR A 376 -20.28 -26.02 11.29
N CYS A 377 -20.73 -26.30 12.51
CA CYS A 377 -20.60 -25.43 13.67
C CYS A 377 -19.80 -26.21 14.73
N THR A 378 -18.54 -25.84 14.95
CA THR A 378 -17.65 -26.57 15.87
C THR A 378 -17.57 -25.85 17.21
N ASN A 379 -17.63 -26.63 18.30
CA ASN A 379 -17.46 -26.11 19.65
C ASN A 379 -16.02 -25.60 19.82
N LEU A 380 -15.90 -24.37 20.31
CA LEU A 380 -14.59 -23.71 20.43
C LEU A 380 -13.74 -24.34 21.55
N THR A 381 -14.34 -24.86 22.59
CA THR A 381 -13.65 -25.53 23.70
C THR A 381 -13.05 -26.86 23.22
N ASP A 382 -13.84 -27.67 22.48
CA ASP A 382 -13.34 -28.94 21.93
C ASP A 382 -12.20 -28.72 20.96
N LEU A 383 -12.29 -27.70 20.11
CA LEU A 383 -11.22 -27.32 19.22
C LEU A 383 -9.96 -26.88 19.97
N GLN A 384 -10.12 -26.15 21.08
CA GLN A 384 -9.00 -25.74 21.93
C GLN A 384 -8.31 -26.97 22.56
N ASN A 385 -9.09 -27.93 23.06
CA ASN A 385 -8.54 -29.14 23.65
C ASN A 385 -7.74 -29.96 22.63
N VAL A 386 -8.25 -30.10 21.40
CA VAL A 386 -7.52 -30.78 20.31
C VAL A 386 -6.18 -30.08 20.00
N VAL A 387 -6.17 -28.74 19.93
CA VAL A 387 -4.95 -27.98 19.70
C VAL A 387 -3.96 -28.15 20.85
N LEU A 388 -4.42 -28.07 22.10
CA LEU A 388 -3.57 -28.26 23.28
C LEU A 388 -2.98 -29.66 23.35
N GLN A 389 -3.76 -30.70 23.09
CA GLN A 389 -3.26 -32.09 23.05
C GLN A 389 -2.17 -32.24 21.99
N ARG A 390 -2.36 -31.68 20.78
CA ARG A 390 -1.34 -31.69 19.74
C ARG A 390 -0.09 -30.93 20.14
N CYS A 391 -0.21 -29.75 20.73
CA CYS A 391 0.94 -28.98 21.22
C CYS A 391 1.72 -29.74 22.31
N LEU A 392 1.04 -30.38 23.26
CA LEU A 392 1.67 -31.16 24.32
C LEU A 392 2.44 -32.37 23.79
N LEU A 393 1.94 -33.02 22.72
CA LEU A 393 2.65 -34.13 22.06
C LEU A 393 3.98 -33.68 21.42
N TYR A 394 4.06 -32.43 20.92
CA TYR A 394 5.29 -31.89 20.33
C TYR A 394 6.23 -31.22 21.33
N THR A 395 5.76 -30.85 22.52
CA THR A 395 6.55 -30.19 23.57
C THR A 395 6.96 -31.14 24.70
N SER A 396 6.52 -32.39 24.70
CA SER A 396 7.04 -33.42 25.62
C SER A 396 8.49 -33.67 25.29
N PRO A 397 9.43 -33.58 26.28
CA PRO A 397 10.82 -33.86 26.01
C PRO A 397 10.96 -35.30 25.48
N SER A 398 11.68 -35.44 24.39
CA SER A 398 12.00 -36.74 23.80
C SER A 398 12.71 -37.62 24.87
N PRO A 399 12.44 -38.92 24.95
CA PRO A 399 13.21 -39.82 25.83
C PRO A 399 14.74 -39.78 25.62
N ARG A 400 15.20 -39.11 24.54
CA ARG A 400 16.64 -38.92 24.26
C ARG A 400 17.26 -37.73 25.00
N ASP A 401 16.47 -36.84 25.58
CA ASP A 401 16.98 -35.64 26.28
C ASP A 401 17.26 -35.90 27.76
N SER A 402 16.93 -37.08 28.27
CA SER A 402 17.12 -37.49 29.68
C SER A 402 18.48 -38.17 29.98
N THR A 403 19.41 -38.23 29.03
CA THR A 403 20.71 -38.93 29.23
C THR A 403 21.94 -38.02 29.21
N SER A 404 21.80 -36.77 29.66
CA SER A 404 22.96 -35.89 29.86
C SER A 404 22.96 -35.23 31.23
N SER A 405 23.00 -36.04 32.27
CA SER A 405 23.26 -35.55 33.65
C SER A 405 23.80 -36.68 34.51
N ARG A 406 24.98 -37.19 34.15
CA ARG A 406 25.87 -37.95 35.06
C ARG A 406 27.30 -37.78 34.56
N MET A 407 28.00 -36.81 35.09
CA MET A 407 29.32 -36.84 35.68
C MET A 407 29.72 -35.40 36.03
#